data_3c06fb3a0c9e989a54b09f2380d937a3
#
_entry.id   3c06fb3a0c9e989a54b09f2380d937a3
#
_cell.length_a   1.000
_cell.length_b   1.000
_cell.length_c   1.000
_cell.angle_alpha   90.00
_cell.angle_beta   90.00
_cell.angle_gamma   90.00
#
_symmetry.space_group_name_H-M   'P 1'
#
loop_
_entity.id
_entity.type
_entity.pdbx_description
1 polymer ?
#
loop_
_entity_poly.entity_id
_entity_poly.type
_entity_poly.pdbx_seq_one_letter_code
_entity_poly.pdbx_strand_id
1 'polypeptide(L)'
;MYATNFPKKRYKHTLRFLKKHIALTETILDLGVDNPFSELLKTEGFSVSNTSGEDLDLNTNTLETNNSDVVTAFEIFEHLLSPFTVLKNIKSQKLVASIPLRLWFASAYRSKTDVRDRHFHEFESWQFEWLLEKTGWKIIATEKWTNPTKKIGFRPLLRWFTPRYYIVYAERI
;
A
#
# COMPACT_ATOMS: atom_id res chain seq x y z
N MET A 1 -2.95 16.43 5.77
CA MET A 1 -2.56 16.03 4.39
C MET A 1 -3.74 15.60 3.50
N TYR A 2 -4.81 15.03 4.02
CA TYR A 2 -5.94 14.50 3.22
C TYR A 2 -7.08 15.50 2.92
N ALA A 3 -7.07 16.71 3.48
CA ALA A 3 -8.20 17.64 3.42
C ALA A 3 -8.49 18.26 2.03
N THR A 4 -7.53 18.33 1.12
CA THR A 4 -7.68 19.05 -0.16
C THR A 4 -7.50 18.23 -1.43
N ASN A 5 -6.89 17.01 -1.34
CA ASN A 5 -6.66 16.15 -2.50
C ASN A 5 -7.01 14.70 -2.19
N PHE A 6 -8.31 14.44 -2.02
CA PHE A 6 -8.81 13.08 -1.85
C PHE A 6 -8.47 12.24 -3.10
N PRO A 7 -7.66 11.18 -3.02
CA PRO A 7 -7.20 10.43 -4.18
C PRO A 7 -8.27 9.46 -4.71
N LYS A 8 -9.45 10.00 -5.09
CA LYS A 8 -10.66 9.24 -5.45
C LYS A 8 -10.41 8.10 -6.44
N LYS A 9 -9.55 8.33 -7.45
CA LYS A 9 -9.24 7.30 -8.45
C LYS A 9 -8.49 6.12 -7.82
N ARG A 10 -7.47 6.39 -6.98
CA ARG A 10 -6.72 5.37 -6.27
C ARG A 10 -7.64 4.58 -5.34
N TYR A 11 -8.44 5.25 -4.52
CA TYR A 11 -9.39 4.61 -3.61
C TYR A 11 -10.38 3.71 -4.33
N LYS A 12 -10.92 4.15 -5.48
CA LYS A 12 -11.84 3.34 -6.30
C LYS A 12 -11.16 2.05 -6.81
N HIS A 13 -9.92 2.13 -7.30
CA HIS A 13 -9.18 0.96 -7.76
C HIS A 13 -8.87 0.01 -6.61
N THR A 14 -8.34 0.52 -5.50
CA THR A 14 -7.98 -0.26 -4.32
C THR A 14 -9.22 -0.95 -3.72
N LEU A 15 -10.34 -0.24 -3.55
CA LEU A 15 -11.59 -0.80 -3.04
C LEU A 15 -12.12 -1.91 -3.96
N ARG A 16 -12.12 -1.69 -5.29
CA ARG A 16 -12.54 -2.72 -6.25
C ARG A 16 -11.68 -3.97 -6.15
N PHE A 17 -10.37 -3.81 -6.00
CA PHE A 17 -9.43 -4.91 -5.84
C PHE A 17 -9.69 -5.66 -4.53
N LEU A 18 -9.85 -4.96 -3.42
CA LEU A 18 -10.20 -5.56 -2.13
C LEU A 18 -11.49 -6.38 -2.20
N LYS A 19 -12.58 -5.81 -2.71
CA LYS A 19 -13.88 -6.50 -2.85
C LYS A 19 -13.82 -7.77 -3.70
N LYS A 20 -12.84 -7.88 -4.58
CA LYS A 20 -12.66 -9.06 -5.43
C LYS A 20 -11.97 -10.22 -4.70
N HIS A 21 -11.14 -9.90 -3.69
CA HIS A 21 -10.23 -10.88 -3.08
C HIS A 21 -10.49 -11.12 -1.59
N ILE A 22 -11.13 -10.18 -0.90
CA ILE A 22 -11.35 -10.23 0.56
C ILE A 22 -12.85 -10.25 0.84
N ALA A 23 -13.29 -11.23 1.63
CA ALA A 23 -14.69 -11.33 2.05
C ALA A 23 -15.01 -10.30 3.15
N LEU A 24 -16.26 -9.83 3.21
CA LEU A 24 -16.71 -8.89 4.25
C LEU A 24 -16.70 -9.50 5.66
N THR A 25 -16.66 -10.82 5.76
CA THR A 25 -16.56 -11.56 7.03
C THR A 25 -15.16 -11.60 7.60
N GLU A 26 -14.15 -11.23 6.82
CA GLU A 26 -12.76 -11.21 7.23
C GLU A 26 -12.41 -9.91 7.96
N THR A 27 -11.65 -10.03 9.03
CA THR A 27 -11.13 -8.89 9.81
C THR A 27 -9.86 -8.33 9.17
N ILE A 28 -9.74 -7.01 9.12
CA ILE A 28 -8.62 -6.30 8.49
C ILE A 28 -7.86 -5.49 9.54
N LEU A 29 -6.54 -5.62 9.58
CA LEU A 29 -5.64 -4.65 10.17
C LEU A 29 -5.04 -3.78 9.05
N ASP A 30 -5.40 -2.50 8.99
CA ASP A 30 -4.80 -1.54 8.07
C ASP A 30 -3.60 -0.85 8.71
N LEU A 31 -2.44 -0.92 8.05
CA LEU A 31 -1.22 -0.32 8.56
C LEU A 31 -1.25 1.20 8.41
N GLY A 32 -1.00 1.89 9.50
CA GLY A 32 -1.10 3.34 9.64
C GLY A 32 -2.29 3.76 10.50
N VAL A 33 -2.34 5.03 10.86
CA VAL A 33 -3.46 5.61 11.63
C VAL A 33 -4.74 5.61 10.81
N ASP A 34 -5.87 5.69 11.50
CA ASP A 34 -7.18 5.85 10.88
C ASP A 34 -7.17 7.01 9.86
N ASN A 35 -7.75 6.76 8.70
CA ASN A 35 -7.65 7.65 7.55
C ASN A 35 -8.91 7.56 6.66
N PRO A 36 -9.12 8.50 5.72
CA PRO A 36 -10.31 8.50 4.89
C PRO A 36 -10.54 7.23 4.06
N PHE A 37 -9.51 6.42 3.82
CA PHE A 37 -9.69 5.14 3.12
C PHE A 37 -10.16 4.04 4.08
N SER A 38 -9.62 4.00 5.31
CA SER A 38 -10.12 3.10 6.37
C SER A 38 -11.60 3.34 6.64
N GLU A 39 -12.02 4.60 6.73
CA GLU A 39 -13.43 4.98 6.90
C GLU A 39 -14.29 4.56 5.70
N LEU A 40 -13.77 4.69 4.48
CA LEU A 40 -14.45 4.18 3.28
C LEU A 40 -14.65 2.66 3.37
N LEU A 41 -13.62 1.90 3.77
CA LEU A 41 -13.73 0.44 3.92
C LEU A 41 -14.78 0.05 4.96
N LYS A 42 -14.82 0.74 6.12
CA LYS A 42 -15.86 0.53 7.16
C LYS A 42 -17.26 0.82 6.61
N THR A 43 -17.43 1.89 5.85
CA THR A 43 -18.70 2.26 5.19
C THR A 43 -19.14 1.20 4.18
N GLU A 44 -18.18 0.54 3.51
CA GLU A 44 -18.43 -0.53 2.54
C GLU A 44 -18.64 -1.90 3.20
N GLY A 45 -18.66 -1.95 4.54
CA GLY A 45 -19.01 -3.13 5.34
C GLY A 45 -17.84 -4.00 5.79
N PHE A 46 -16.58 -3.58 5.57
CA PHE A 46 -15.42 -4.30 6.08
C PHE A 46 -15.19 -4.03 7.58
N SER A 47 -14.76 -5.05 8.31
CA SER A 47 -14.32 -4.93 9.70
C SER A 47 -12.84 -4.49 9.73
N VAL A 48 -12.58 -3.20 9.95
CA VAL A 48 -11.23 -2.61 9.86
C VAL A 48 -10.79 -2.04 11.19
N SER A 49 -9.61 -2.44 11.63
CA SER A 49 -8.82 -1.80 12.69
C SER A 49 -7.56 -1.19 12.10
N ASN A 50 -6.99 -0.20 12.78
CA ASN A 50 -5.77 0.47 12.33
C ASN A 50 -4.65 0.31 13.37
N THR A 51 -3.39 0.38 12.92
CA THR A 51 -2.27 0.58 13.85
C THR A 51 -2.31 1.99 14.44
N SER A 52 -1.59 2.22 15.54
CA SER A 52 -1.60 3.52 16.25
C SER A 52 -0.69 4.59 15.60
N GLY A 53 -0.02 4.25 14.49
CA GLY A 53 0.93 5.13 13.80
C GLY A 53 2.34 5.06 14.39
N GLU A 54 2.65 3.96 15.06
CA GLU A 54 4.00 3.60 15.47
C GLU A 54 4.96 3.55 14.29
N ASP A 55 6.23 3.81 14.54
CA ASP A 55 7.29 3.62 13.56
C ASP A 55 7.54 2.10 13.39
N LEU A 56 7.06 1.56 12.28
CA LEU A 56 7.16 0.12 11.98
C LEU A 56 8.60 -0.37 11.74
N ASP A 57 9.55 0.52 11.48
CA ASP A 57 10.97 0.16 11.45
C ASP A 57 11.54 -0.12 12.84
N LEU A 58 10.92 0.46 13.89
CA LEU A 58 11.37 0.34 15.28
C LEU A 58 10.49 -0.60 16.12
N ASN A 59 9.21 -0.72 15.78
CA ASN A 59 8.24 -1.48 16.58
C ASN A 59 7.23 -2.22 15.70
N THR A 60 7.33 -3.56 15.69
CA THR A 60 6.44 -4.46 14.96
C THR A 60 5.48 -5.24 15.87
N ASN A 61 5.40 -4.91 17.17
CA ASN A 61 4.62 -5.67 18.14
C ASN A 61 3.15 -5.85 17.73
N THR A 62 2.53 -4.80 17.19
CA THR A 62 1.14 -4.86 16.71
C THR A 62 0.98 -5.93 15.62
N LEU A 63 1.95 -6.07 14.71
CA LEU A 63 1.92 -7.06 13.62
C LEU A 63 2.10 -8.50 14.15
N GLU A 64 2.91 -8.66 15.19
CA GLU A 64 3.24 -9.96 15.79
C GLU A 64 2.14 -10.50 16.69
N THR A 65 1.34 -9.62 17.29
CA THR A 65 0.27 -9.98 18.24
C THR A 65 -1.13 -9.91 17.63
N ASN A 66 -1.28 -9.32 16.44
CA ASN A 66 -2.56 -9.16 15.78
C ASN A 66 -3.07 -10.48 15.20
N ASN A 67 -4.37 -10.75 15.40
CA ASN A 67 -5.06 -11.95 14.92
C ASN A 67 -6.04 -11.66 13.75
N SER A 68 -5.90 -10.53 13.05
CA SER A 68 -6.71 -10.25 11.88
C SER A 68 -6.46 -11.26 10.75
N ASP A 69 -7.48 -11.57 9.98
CA ASP A 69 -7.39 -12.48 8.84
C ASP A 69 -6.50 -11.87 7.74
N VAL A 70 -6.57 -10.55 7.58
CA VAL A 70 -5.91 -9.79 6.51
C VAL A 70 -5.16 -8.60 7.09
N VAL A 71 -3.95 -8.37 6.61
CA VAL A 71 -3.25 -7.08 6.76
C VAL A 71 -3.36 -6.30 5.46
N THR A 72 -3.68 -5.01 5.55
CA THR A 72 -3.61 -4.08 4.42
C THR A 72 -2.52 -3.04 4.64
N ALA A 73 -1.78 -2.70 3.57
CA ALA A 73 -0.70 -1.71 3.60
C ALA A 73 -0.72 -0.90 2.29
N PHE A 74 -1.32 0.28 2.32
CA PHE A 74 -1.48 1.10 1.11
C PHE A 74 -0.53 2.29 1.13
N GLU A 75 0.49 2.26 0.25
CA GLU A 75 1.52 3.30 0.16
C GLU A 75 2.28 3.43 1.51
N ILE A 76 2.78 2.32 2.03
CA ILE A 76 3.50 2.23 3.31
C ILE A 76 4.94 1.76 3.09
N PHE A 77 5.15 0.69 2.31
CA PHE A 77 6.45 0.01 2.22
C PHE A 77 7.56 0.86 1.61
N GLU A 78 7.24 1.83 0.78
CA GLU A 78 8.20 2.79 0.24
C GLU A 78 8.78 3.76 1.27
N HIS A 79 8.06 3.94 2.40
CA HIS A 79 8.47 4.83 3.50
C HIS A 79 9.29 4.11 4.57
N LEU A 80 9.38 2.80 4.54
CA LEU A 80 10.13 2.00 5.51
C LEU A 80 11.61 1.88 5.11
N LEU A 81 12.50 1.91 6.09
CA LEU A 81 13.91 1.56 5.91
C LEU A 81 14.08 0.05 5.70
N SER A 82 13.32 -0.75 6.46
CA SER A 82 13.37 -2.21 6.42
C SER A 82 12.00 -2.84 6.16
N PRO A 83 11.43 -2.71 4.95
CA PRO A 83 10.17 -3.35 4.60
C PRO A 83 10.22 -4.88 4.75
N PHE A 84 11.41 -5.49 4.64
CA PHE A 84 11.63 -6.92 4.90
C PHE A 84 11.20 -7.32 6.31
N THR A 85 11.64 -6.58 7.33
CA THR A 85 11.31 -6.87 8.75
C THR A 85 9.81 -6.80 8.99
N VAL A 86 9.16 -5.76 8.49
CA VAL A 86 7.72 -5.58 8.63
C VAL A 86 6.95 -6.72 7.97
N LEU A 87 7.26 -7.04 6.71
CA LEU A 87 6.62 -8.14 5.98
C LEU A 87 6.81 -9.50 6.66
N LYS A 88 8.00 -9.75 7.24
CA LYS A 88 8.32 -10.98 7.95
C LYS A 88 7.49 -11.15 9.22
N ASN A 89 7.23 -10.05 9.93
CA ASN A 89 6.57 -10.05 11.24
C ASN A 89 5.03 -10.01 11.17
N ILE A 90 4.43 -9.76 10.01
CA ILE A 90 2.99 -9.92 9.82
C ILE A 90 2.58 -11.37 10.09
N LYS A 91 1.64 -11.60 11.01
CA LYS A 91 1.13 -12.96 11.35
C LYS A 91 -0.10 -13.36 10.54
N SER A 92 -0.85 -12.42 10.03
CA SER A 92 -2.03 -12.70 9.20
C SER A 92 -1.68 -13.56 7.99
N GLN A 93 -2.64 -14.36 7.55
CA GLN A 93 -2.45 -15.28 6.42
C GLN A 93 -2.58 -14.57 5.06
N LYS A 94 -3.19 -13.38 5.02
CA LYS A 94 -3.46 -12.62 3.80
C LYS A 94 -2.89 -11.21 3.91
N LEU A 95 -2.34 -10.74 2.81
CA LEU A 95 -1.80 -9.40 2.65
C LEU A 95 -2.37 -8.75 1.38
N VAL A 96 -2.91 -7.55 1.52
CA VAL A 96 -3.17 -6.67 0.36
C VAL A 96 -2.33 -5.42 0.51
N ALA A 97 -1.43 -5.20 -0.42
CA ALA A 97 -0.50 -4.07 -0.37
C ALA A 97 -0.46 -3.29 -1.67
N SER A 98 -0.34 -1.98 -1.58
CA SER A 98 -0.03 -1.14 -2.74
C SER A 98 1.23 -0.32 -2.52
N ILE A 99 1.95 -0.10 -3.62
CA ILE A 99 3.13 0.75 -3.67
C ILE A 99 3.08 1.68 -4.90
N PRO A 100 3.69 2.86 -4.83
CA PRO A 100 3.95 3.68 -6.00
C PRO A 100 5.14 3.10 -6.78
N LEU A 101 4.96 2.85 -8.07
CA LEU A 101 6.04 2.41 -8.93
C LEU A 101 6.98 3.56 -9.29
N ARG A 102 8.26 3.24 -9.42
CA ARG A 102 9.28 4.13 -9.95
C ARG A 102 8.85 4.67 -11.32
N LEU A 103 8.98 5.98 -11.49
CA LEU A 103 8.83 6.62 -12.80
C LEU A 103 10.22 6.94 -13.34
N TRP A 104 10.65 6.28 -14.38
CA TRP A 104 11.98 6.43 -14.99
C TRP A 104 12.33 7.88 -15.41
N PHE A 105 11.31 8.72 -15.59
CA PHE A 105 11.44 10.14 -15.98
C PHE A 105 11.29 11.10 -14.78
N ALA A 106 11.25 10.61 -13.55
CA ALA A 106 11.12 11.43 -12.34
C ALA A 106 12.14 10.99 -11.28
N SER A 107 12.57 11.95 -10.46
CA SER A 107 13.35 11.65 -9.26
C SER A 107 12.48 10.99 -8.19
N ALA A 108 13.13 10.33 -7.22
CA ALA A 108 12.48 9.79 -6.04
C ALA A 108 11.62 10.86 -5.32
N TYR A 109 10.48 10.42 -4.79
CA TYR A 109 9.58 11.33 -4.09
C TYR A 109 10.16 11.76 -2.74
N ARG A 110 10.10 13.05 -2.50
CA ARG A 110 10.53 13.65 -1.24
C ARG A 110 9.60 14.81 -0.87
N SER A 111 8.84 14.66 0.21
CA SER A 111 8.12 15.78 0.80
C SER A 111 9.10 16.83 1.34
N LYS A 112 8.79 18.10 1.14
CA LYS A 112 9.58 19.23 1.67
C LYS A 112 9.15 19.59 3.10
N THR A 113 7.92 19.24 3.48
CA THR A 113 7.30 19.68 4.73
C THR A 113 7.11 18.57 5.74
N ASP A 114 6.98 17.32 5.28
CA ASP A 114 6.80 16.15 6.14
C ASP A 114 7.96 15.19 5.95
N VAL A 115 8.73 14.95 7.02
CA VAL A 115 9.91 14.07 6.98
C VAL A 115 9.50 12.62 6.80
N ARG A 116 8.33 12.21 7.32
CA ARG A 116 7.81 10.86 7.20
C ARG A 116 7.23 10.54 5.82
N ASP A 117 6.86 11.57 5.05
CA ASP A 117 6.37 11.45 3.67
C ASP A 117 7.54 11.58 2.66
N ARG A 118 8.53 10.69 2.82
CA ARG A 118 9.71 10.55 1.96
C ARG A 118 9.88 9.08 1.61
N HIS A 119 10.22 8.79 0.36
CA HIS A 119 10.47 7.43 -0.06
C HIS A 119 11.92 7.04 0.21
N PHE A 120 12.13 5.98 0.98
CA PHE A 120 13.41 5.27 1.04
C PHE A 120 13.57 4.35 -0.17
N HIS A 121 12.45 3.81 -0.69
CA HIS A 121 12.44 2.90 -1.82
C HIS A 121 11.60 3.45 -2.96
N GLU A 122 12.12 3.38 -4.18
CA GLU A 122 11.39 3.59 -5.43
C GLU A 122 11.32 2.24 -6.15
N PHE A 123 10.27 1.48 -5.86
CA PHE A 123 10.12 0.11 -6.35
C PHE A 123 9.78 0.04 -7.83
N GLU A 124 10.40 -0.92 -8.52
CA GLU A 124 9.82 -1.58 -9.68
C GLU A 124 8.98 -2.78 -9.19
N SER A 125 7.98 -3.22 -9.96
CA SER A 125 7.09 -4.27 -9.49
C SER A 125 7.81 -5.57 -9.12
N TRP A 126 8.79 -6.00 -9.93
CA TRP A 126 9.57 -7.20 -9.69
C TRP A 126 10.39 -7.17 -8.38
N GLN A 127 10.85 -5.97 -7.96
CA GLN A 127 11.57 -5.81 -6.70
C GLN A 127 10.64 -6.06 -5.50
N PHE A 128 9.42 -5.52 -5.57
CA PHE A 128 8.43 -5.73 -4.52
C PHE A 128 7.91 -7.17 -4.52
N GLU A 129 7.69 -7.78 -5.69
CA GLU A 129 7.34 -9.19 -5.83
C GLU A 129 8.40 -10.10 -5.18
N TRP A 130 9.68 -9.85 -5.50
CA TRP A 130 10.78 -10.60 -4.93
C TRP A 130 10.90 -10.42 -3.40
N LEU A 131 10.67 -9.20 -2.90
CA LEU A 131 10.63 -8.93 -1.47
C LEU A 131 9.51 -9.74 -0.76
N LEU A 132 8.33 -9.81 -1.36
CA LEU A 132 7.21 -10.62 -0.87
C LEU A 132 7.59 -12.11 -0.82
N GLU A 133 8.12 -12.66 -1.89
CA GLU A 133 8.57 -14.05 -1.96
C GLU A 133 9.63 -14.36 -0.88
N LYS A 134 10.64 -13.49 -0.72
CA LYS A 134 11.70 -13.64 0.28
C LYS A 134 11.18 -13.58 1.72
N THR A 135 10.04 -12.97 1.94
CA THR A 135 9.41 -12.86 3.27
C THR A 135 8.31 -13.91 3.51
N GLY A 136 8.15 -14.88 2.59
CA GLY A 136 7.23 -16.01 2.73
C GLY A 136 5.82 -15.72 2.25
N TRP A 137 5.65 -14.85 1.26
CA TRP A 137 4.37 -14.54 0.65
C TRP A 137 4.29 -15.07 -0.78
N LYS A 138 3.20 -15.76 -1.11
CA LYS A 138 2.84 -16.17 -2.47
C LYS A 138 1.88 -15.15 -3.08
N ILE A 139 2.27 -14.55 -4.17
CA ILE A 139 1.42 -13.60 -4.90
C ILE A 139 0.30 -14.35 -5.62
N ILE A 140 -0.94 -13.99 -5.36
CA ILE A 140 -2.15 -14.60 -5.93
C ILE A 140 -2.71 -13.71 -7.05
N ALA A 141 -2.73 -12.39 -6.85
CA ALA A 141 -3.27 -11.45 -7.83
C ALA A 141 -2.54 -10.10 -7.78
N THR A 142 -2.49 -9.43 -8.92
CA THR A 142 -1.90 -8.09 -9.04
C THR A 142 -2.70 -7.23 -10.01
N GLU A 143 -2.70 -5.92 -9.78
CA GLU A 143 -3.15 -4.91 -10.75
C GLU A 143 -2.19 -3.73 -10.80
N LYS A 144 -2.07 -3.12 -11.99
CA LYS A 144 -1.31 -1.86 -12.20
C LYS A 144 -2.21 -0.84 -12.85
N TRP A 145 -2.07 0.43 -12.46
CA TRP A 145 -2.77 1.52 -13.15
C TRP A 145 -1.97 2.80 -13.23
N THR A 146 -2.30 3.61 -14.23
CA THR A 146 -1.68 4.91 -14.48
C THR A 146 -2.32 5.99 -13.61
N ASN A 147 -1.57 7.07 -13.36
CA ASN A 147 -2.09 8.27 -12.71
C ASN A 147 -1.86 9.50 -13.61
N PRO A 148 -2.66 9.66 -14.69
CA PRO A 148 -2.53 10.79 -15.59
C PRO A 148 -2.86 12.11 -14.88
N THR A 149 -2.18 13.16 -15.25
CA THR A 149 -2.42 14.51 -14.75
C THR A 149 -3.01 15.38 -15.86
N LYS A 150 -3.79 16.41 -15.48
CA LYS A 150 -4.37 17.37 -16.44
C LYS A 150 -3.38 18.43 -16.91
N LYS A 151 -2.11 18.37 -16.47
CA LYS A 151 -1.08 19.34 -16.89
C LYS A 151 -0.58 19.01 -18.28
N ILE A 152 -0.23 20.05 -19.05
CA ILE A 152 0.37 19.91 -20.37
C ILE A 152 1.90 19.82 -20.22
N GLY A 153 2.55 18.94 -20.99
CA GLY A 153 3.99 18.79 -21.02
C GLY A 153 4.43 17.33 -21.24
N PHE A 154 5.71 17.13 -21.49
CA PHE A 154 6.27 15.80 -21.79
C PHE A 154 6.09 14.81 -20.63
N ARG A 155 6.45 15.18 -19.39
CA ARG A 155 6.27 14.33 -18.22
C ARG A 155 4.81 13.99 -17.92
N PRO A 156 3.85 14.93 -17.95
CA PRO A 156 2.43 14.64 -17.91
C PRO A 156 1.97 13.65 -18.98
N LEU A 157 2.43 13.77 -20.21
CA LEU A 157 2.11 12.84 -21.30
C LEU A 157 2.56 11.41 -20.97
N LEU A 158 3.79 11.23 -20.49
CA LEU A 158 4.32 9.92 -20.12
C LEU A 158 3.51 9.24 -19.01
N ARG A 159 2.87 10.00 -18.10
CA ARG A 159 2.01 9.46 -17.04
C ARG A 159 0.71 8.80 -17.54
N TRP A 160 0.32 9.03 -18.78
CA TRP A 160 -0.83 8.34 -19.38
C TRP A 160 -0.51 6.88 -19.70
N PHE A 161 0.75 6.58 -20.00
CA PHE A 161 1.21 5.27 -20.47
C PHE A 161 2.03 4.51 -19.43
N THR A 162 2.60 5.22 -18.44
CA THR A 162 3.45 4.60 -17.42
C THR A 162 2.63 4.30 -16.17
N PRO A 163 2.49 3.03 -15.74
CA PRO A 163 1.86 2.70 -14.48
C PRO A 163 2.55 3.42 -13.31
N ARG A 164 1.74 3.99 -12.41
CA ARG A 164 2.22 4.65 -11.18
C ARG A 164 1.93 3.83 -9.95
N TYR A 165 0.85 3.06 -9.94
CA TYR A 165 0.44 2.28 -8.80
C TYR A 165 0.44 0.80 -9.13
N TYR A 166 0.84 0.03 -8.15
CA TYR A 166 0.86 -1.42 -8.18
C TYR A 166 0.22 -1.94 -6.89
N ILE A 167 -0.74 -2.84 -7.02
CA ILE A 167 -1.39 -3.50 -5.89
C ILE A 167 -1.24 -5.01 -6.03
N VAL A 168 -1.02 -5.68 -4.92
CA VAL A 168 -0.90 -7.13 -4.82
C VAL A 168 -1.86 -7.68 -3.77
N TYR A 169 -2.37 -8.87 -4.02
CA TYR A 169 -2.93 -9.77 -3.02
C TYR A 169 -2.00 -10.97 -2.90
N ALA A 170 -1.57 -11.27 -1.70
CA ALA A 170 -0.66 -12.37 -1.41
C ALA A 170 -1.13 -13.17 -0.19
N GLU A 171 -0.77 -14.45 -0.16
CA GLU A 171 -1.07 -15.37 0.92
C GLU A 171 0.22 -15.94 1.50
N ARG A 172 0.22 -16.29 2.80
CA ARG A 172 1.35 -16.92 3.48
C ARG A 172 1.60 -18.30 2.91
N ILE A 173 2.89 -18.66 2.69
CA ILE A 173 3.33 -19.99 2.30
C ILE A 173 3.53 -20.85 3.55
#